data_a18ddb27ae8470782b88735ed71c8682
#
_entry.id   a18ddb27ae8470782b88735ed71c8682
#
_cell.length_a   1.000
_cell.length_b   1.000
_cell.length_c   1.000
_cell.angle_alpha   90.00
_cell.angle_beta   90.00
_cell.angle_gamma   90.00
#
_symmetry.space_group_name_H-M   'P 1'
#
loop_
_entity.id
_entity.type
_entity.pdbx_description
1 polymer ?
#
loop_
_entity_poly.entity_id
_entity_poly.type
_entity_poly.pdbx_seq_one_letter_code
_entity_poly.pdbx_strand_id
1 'polypeptide(L)'
;MKRKVIALILCLISVLALAACGSSAAQEDKEELVGADPSTWGPEEHTALADAEAAAGIEMGIPDAIGEYSPTAFLTWYERAYIDAVYTDGEGNIAAHVRKAAGDEDISGDYNDYSETSAQEIGGHSVTVKGEGGKIMTAVWAYGGYSFSVSVYSGLTADELAALIAEVK
;
A
#
# COMPACT_ATOMS: atom_id res chain seq x y z
N MET A 1 -68.63 35.31 18.65
CA MET A 1 -67.59 36.02 17.82
C MET A 1 -66.17 35.85 18.34
N LYS A 2 -65.90 35.75 19.64
CA LYS A 2 -64.53 35.64 20.18
C LYS A 2 -63.76 34.35 19.81
N ARG A 3 -64.44 33.19 19.65
CA ARG A 3 -63.75 31.92 19.30
C ARG A 3 -63.29 31.83 17.83
N LYS A 4 -63.95 32.48 16.93
CA LYS A 4 -63.56 32.48 15.50
C LYS A 4 -62.37 33.40 15.23
N VAL A 5 -62.19 34.48 15.99
CA VAL A 5 -61.09 35.39 15.89
C VAL A 5 -59.82 34.76 16.45
N ILE A 6 -59.90 33.97 17.54
CA ILE A 6 -58.77 33.26 18.11
C ILE A 6 -58.25 32.15 17.16
N ALA A 7 -59.16 31.44 16.47
CA ALA A 7 -58.80 30.42 15.49
C ALA A 7 -58.07 31.04 14.29
N LEU A 8 -58.48 32.23 13.85
CA LEU A 8 -57.87 32.94 12.73
C LEU A 8 -56.47 33.48 13.07
N ILE A 9 -56.29 33.96 14.32
CA ILE A 9 -54.98 34.43 14.81
C ILE A 9 -54.00 33.27 14.97
N LEU A 10 -54.45 32.08 15.44
CA LEU A 10 -53.61 30.89 15.54
C LEU A 10 -53.16 30.36 14.15
N CYS A 11 -54.03 30.41 13.13
CA CYS A 11 -53.65 30.05 11.78
C CYS A 11 -52.64 31.01 11.16
N LEU A 12 -52.78 32.33 11.45
CA LEU A 12 -51.82 33.32 10.96
C LEU A 12 -50.43 33.17 11.60
N ILE A 13 -50.35 32.81 12.87
CA ILE A 13 -49.08 32.59 13.56
C ILE A 13 -48.39 31.32 13.04
N SER A 14 -49.16 30.25 12.70
CA SER A 14 -48.57 29.01 12.16
C SER A 14 -48.03 29.17 10.73
N VAL A 15 -48.60 30.07 9.91
CA VAL A 15 -48.10 30.36 8.58
C VAL A 15 -46.81 31.20 8.62
N LEU A 16 -46.67 32.11 9.60
CA LEU A 16 -45.44 32.87 9.79
C LEU A 16 -44.29 32.01 10.34
N ALA A 17 -44.57 30.98 11.10
CA ALA A 17 -43.55 30.06 11.62
C ALA A 17 -42.97 29.16 10.51
N LEU A 18 -43.74 28.84 9.46
CA LEU A 18 -43.27 28.08 8.30
C LEU A 18 -42.44 28.90 7.30
N ALA A 19 -42.60 30.23 7.31
CA ALA A 19 -41.81 31.13 6.47
C ALA A 19 -40.43 31.47 7.10
N ALA A 20 -40.22 31.18 8.39
CA ALA A 20 -38.92 31.39 9.04
C ALA A 20 -38.00 30.19 9.01
N CYS A 21 -38.43 29.02 8.49
CA CYS A 21 -37.60 27.85 8.23
C CYS A 21 -37.11 27.73 6.81
N GLY A 22 -37.27 28.74 6.00
CA GLY A 22 -36.82 28.74 4.61
C GLY A 22 -35.79 29.83 4.36
N SER A 23 -34.56 29.62 4.76
CA SER A 23 -33.27 30.09 4.23
C SER A 23 -32.25 30.37 5.34
N SER A 24 -31.88 29.34 6.07
CA SER A 24 -30.46 29.15 6.34
C SER A 24 -30.03 28.14 5.28
N ALA A 25 -29.79 28.63 4.08
CA ALA A 25 -28.69 28.05 3.33
C ALA A 25 -27.46 28.22 4.21
N ALA A 26 -27.18 27.22 5.06
CA ALA A 26 -25.82 26.93 5.34
C ALA A 26 -25.20 26.84 3.93
N GLN A 27 -24.43 27.84 3.54
CA GLN A 27 -23.28 27.59 2.73
C GLN A 27 -22.52 26.54 3.52
N GLU A 28 -22.78 25.26 3.24
CA GLU A 28 -21.72 24.30 3.26
C GLU A 28 -20.69 24.97 2.34
N ASP A 29 -19.69 25.61 2.96
CA ASP A 29 -18.38 25.60 2.36
C ASP A 29 -18.14 24.13 2.04
N LYS A 30 -18.55 23.72 0.85
CA LYS A 30 -17.85 22.67 0.16
C LYS A 30 -16.46 23.26 0.07
N GLU A 31 -15.61 22.95 1.07
CA GLU A 31 -14.23 22.74 0.78
C GLU A 31 -14.30 21.78 -0.40
N GLU A 32 -14.26 22.34 -1.59
CA GLU A 32 -13.86 21.67 -2.78
C GLU A 32 -12.54 21.05 -2.35
N LEU A 33 -12.58 19.76 -2.05
CA LEU A 33 -11.40 18.93 -1.93
C LEU A 33 -10.69 19.13 -3.26
N VAL A 34 -9.85 20.20 -3.29
CA VAL A 34 -9.06 20.57 -4.44
C VAL A 34 -8.27 19.33 -4.79
N GLY A 35 -8.88 18.56 -5.71
CA GLY A 35 -8.20 17.71 -6.62
C GLY A 35 -7.06 16.89 -6.04
N ALA A 36 -7.34 15.93 -5.15
CA ALA A 36 -6.58 14.71 -5.20
C ALA A 36 -7.01 14.04 -6.52
N ASP A 37 -6.20 14.21 -7.55
CA ASP A 37 -6.38 13.50 -8.81
C ASP A 37 -6.38 11.99 -8.47
N PRO A 38 -7.47 11.25 -8.75
CA PRO A 38 -7.51 9.82 -8.45
C PRO A 38 -6.39 9.04 -9.15
N SER A 39 -5.76 9.60 -10.18
CA SER A 39 -4.59 9.02 -10.85
C SER A 39 -3.33 9.03 -9.96
N THR A 40 -3.30 9.83 -8.87
CA THR A 40 -2.18 9.87 -7.91
C THR A 40 -2.33 8.89 -6.74
N TRP A 41 -3.41 8.10 -6.69
CA TRP A 41 -3.69 7.19 -5.57
C TRP A 41 -3.11 5.78 -5.76
N GLY A 42 -2.41 5.53 -6.86
CA GLY A 42 -1.71 4.30 -7.16
C GLY A 42 -0.21 4.42 -6.95
N PRO A 43 0.54 3.31 -7.09
CA PRO A 43 1.99 3.37 -7.16
C PRO A 43 2.41 4.13 -8.42
N GLU A 44 3.50 4.89 -8.32
CA GLU A 44 4.21 5.44 -9.47
C GLU A 44 5.18 4.38 -9.99
N GLU A 45 5.18 4.16 -11.30
CA GLU A 45 6.03 3.18 -11.96
C GLU A 45 7.25 3.84 -12.59
N HIS A 46 8.43 3.28 -12.32
CA HIS A 46 9.71 3.68 -12.87
C HIS A 46 10.36 2.51 -13.63
N THR A 47 11.08 2.82 -14.70
CA THR A 47 11.82 1.82 -15.49
C THR A 47 13.26 1.65 -15.03
N ALA A 48 13.77 2.55 -14.19
CA ALA A 48 15.10 2.49 -13.61
C ALA A 48 15.04 2.56 -12.09
N LEU A 49 15.85 1.74 -11.43
CA LEU A 49 15.93 1.72 -9.95
C LEU A 49 16.34 3.09 -9.39
N ALA A 50 17.30 3.78 -10.04
CA ALA A 50 17.76 5.09 -9.59
C ALA A 50 16.66 6.16 -9.58
N ASP A 51 15.66 6.09 -10.48
CA ASP A 51 14.53 7.01 -10.51
C ASP A 51 13.57 6.69 -9.33
N ALA A 52 13.33 5.41 -9.05
CA ALA A 52 12.53 4.97 -7.90
C ALA A 52 13.20 5.35 -6.57
N GLU A 53 14.53 5.19 -6.45
CA GLU A 53 15.29 5.61 -5.26
C GLU A 53 15.18 7.12 -5.03
N ALA A 54 15.29 7.91 -6.09
CA ALA A 54 15.13 9.37 -6.01
C ALA A 54 13.71 9.77 -5.58
N ALA A 55 12.69 9.10 -6.10
CA ALA A 55 11.28 9.34 -5.76
C ALA A 55 10.96 8.92 -4.32
N ALA A 56 11.44 7.75 -3.87
CA ALA A 56 11.20 7.22 -2.54
C ALA A 56 12.09 7.83 -1.45
N GLY A 57 13.23 8.47 -1.84
CA GLY A 57 14.21 9.02 -0.90
C GLY A 57 14.98 7.96 -0.12
N ILE A 58 15.09 6.74 -0.63
CA ILE A 58 15.86 5.63 -0.05
C ILE A 58 16.65 4.90 -1.15
N GLU A 59 17.82 4.41 -0.81
CA GLU A 59 18.61 3.54 -1.67
C GLU A 59 18.18 2.08 -1.46
N MET A 60 18.27 1.23 -2.50
CA MET A 60 17.91 -0.18 -2.44
C MET A 60 18.88 -1.03 -3.25
N GLY A 61 19.52 -2.02 -2.63
CA GLY A 61 20.20 -3.07 -3.35
C GLY A 61 19.23 -4.17 -3.75
N ILE A 62 19.31 -4.63 -5.00
CA ILE A 62 18.50 -5.73 -5.51
C ILE A 62 19.37 -6.71 -6.31
N PRO A 63 19.02 -8.00 -6.41
CA PRO A 63 19.68 -8.93 -7.32
C PRO A 63 19.38 -8.57 -8.78
N ASP A 64 20.38 -8.78 -9.66
CA ASP A 64 20.22 -8.58 -11.10
C ASP A 64 19.20 -9.55 -11.71
N ALA A 65 19.04 -10.72 -11.10
CA ALA A 65 18.02 -11.72 -11.48
C ALA A 65 17.65 -12.62 -10.30
N ILE A 66 16.43 -13.16 -10.31
CA ILE A 66 15.96 -14.21 -9.42
C ILE A 66 15.66 -15.43 -10.29
N GLY A 67 16.59 -16.40 -10.34
CA GLY A 67 16.52 -17.49 -11.29
C GLY A 67 16.58 -16.97 -12.74
N GLU A 68 15.50 -17.15 -13.49
CA GLU A 68 15.38 -16.65 -14.87
C GLU A 68 14.63 -15.30 -14.97
N TYR A 69 14.16 -14.77 -13.84
CA TYR A 69 13.37 -13.53 -13.79
C TYR A 69 14.27 -12.31 -13.65
N SER A 70 13.99 -11.26 -14.40
CA SER A 70 14.71 -9.98 -14.34
C SER A 70 13.81 -8.85 -13.86
N PRO A 71 14.36 -7.82 -13.20
CA PRO A 71 13.58 -6.66 -12.79
C PRO A 71 13.16 -5.85 -14.01
N THR A 72 11.87 -5.54 -14.13
CA THR A 72 11.30 -4.84 -15.28
C THR A 72 10.62 -3.53 -14.92
N ALA A 73 10.23 -3.36 -13.67
CA ALA A 73 9.61 -2.15 -13.15
C ALA A 73 9.96 -1.94 -11.68
N PHE A 74 9.91 -0.68 -11.24
CA PHE A 74 10.10 -0.27 -9.86
C PHE A 74 8.95 0.62 -9.45
N LEU A 75 8.19 0.20 -8.42
CA LEU A 75 7.01 0.92 -7.96
C LEU A 75 7.34 1.69 -6.67
N THR A 76 6.92 2.94 -6.62
CA THR A 76 6.98 3.77 -5.40
C THR A 76 5.59 4.23 -5.01
N TRP A 77 5.39 4.62 -3.76
CA TRP A 77 4.14 5.20 -3.28
C TRP A 77 4.38 6.64 -2.85
N TYR A 78 3.46 7.51 -3.23
CA TYR A 78 3.51 8.93 -2.84
C TYR A 78 3.69 9.10 -1.33
N GLU A 79 4.63 9.97 -0.93
CA GLU A 79 4.98 10.28 0.48
C GLU A 79 5.41 9.05 1.32
N ARG A 80 5.86 7.97 0.69
CA ARG A 80 6.38 6.79 1.39
C ARG A 80 7.80 6.48 0.97
N ALA A 81 8.66 6.24 1.96
CA ALA A 81 9.97 5.62 1.74
C ALA A 81 9.76 4.12 1.46
N TYR A 82 9.37 3.78 0.23
CA TYR A 82 8.99 2.44 -0.21
C TYR A 82 9.34 2.23 -1.67
N ILE A 83 9.99 1.11 -1.97
CA ILE A 83 10.27 0.64 -3.33
C ILE A 83 9.86 -0.83 -3.44
N ASP A 84 9.20 -1.19 -4.53
CA ASP A 84 8.89 -2.56 -4.95
C ASP A 84 9.53 -2.82 -6.31
N ALA A 85 10.58 -3.62 -6.35
CA ALA A 85 11.18 -4.10 -7.59
C ALA A 85 10.39 -5.32 -8.08
N VAL A 86 9.80 -5.19 -9.27
CA VAL A 86 8.95 -6.20 -9.91
C VAL A 86 9.77 -6.99 -10.90
N TYR A 87 9.82 -8.30 -10.74
CA TYR A 87 10.50 -9.24 -11.62
C TYR A 87 9.49 -9.98 -12.47
N THR A 88 9.76 -10.10 -13.77
CA THR A 88 8.89 -10.80 -14.72
C THR A 88 9.60 -11.96 -15.39
N ASP A 89 8.79 -12.92 -15.86
CA ASP A 89 9.24 -13.98 -16.75
C ASP A 89 9.40 -13.47 -18.21
N GLY A 90 9.85 -14.35 -19.11
CA GLY A 90 10.01 -14.04 -20.53
C GLY A 90 8.71 -13.72 -21.28
N GLU A 91 7.56 -13.97 -20.69
CA GLU A 91 6.23 -13.66 -21.23
C GLU A 91 5.66 -12.34 -20.66
N GLY A 92 6.34 -11.74 -19.68
CA GLY A 92 5.93 -10.51 -19.01
C GLY A 92 4.98 -10.72 -17.83
N ASN A 93 4.80 -11.96 -17.35
CA ASN A 93 4.02 -12.19 -16.13
C ASN A 93 4.89 -11.90 -14.90
N ILE A 94 4.28 -11.32 -13.86
CA ILE A 94 4.98 -11.07 -12.60
C ILE A 94 5.32 -12.41 -11.95
N ALA A 95 6.61 -12.60 -11.65
CA ALA A 95 7.17 -13.82 -11.07
C ALA A 95 7.69 -13.61 -9.65
N ALA A 96 8.18 -12.41 -9.34
CA ALA A 96 8.69 -12.09 -8.01
C ALA A 96 8.60 -10.60 -7.69
N HIS A 97 8.69 -10.30 -6.40
CA HIS A 97 8.80 -8.97 -5.84
C HIS A 97 9.97 -8.91 -4.84
N VAL A 98 10.73 -7.83 -4.88
CA VAL A 98 11.68 -7.47 -3.83
C VAL A 98 11.32 -6.08 -3.33
N ARG A 99 11.05 -5.94 -2.03
CA ARG A 99 10.55 -4.68 -1.45
C ARG A 99 11.43 -4.19 -0.33
N LYS A 100 11.54 -2.87 -0.23
CA LYS A 100 12.14 -2.16 0.89
C LYS A 100 11.25 -0.99 1.30
N ALA A 101 11.05 -0.81 2.60
CA ALA A 101 10.34 0.35 3.15
C ALA A 101 10.95 0.78 4.47
N ALA A 102 10.77 2.05 4.85
CA ALA A 102 11.08 2.52 6.19
C ALA A 102 10.14 1.88 7.22
N GLY A 103 10.68 1.45 8.37
CA GLY A 103 9.93 0.82 9.46
C GLY A 103 10.31 -0.65 9.67
N ASP A 104 9.44 -1.37 10.36
CA ASP A 104 9.63 -2.77 10.77
C ASP A 104 8.38 -3.65 10.54
N GLU A 105 7.41 -3.16 9.78
CA GLU A 105 6.17 -3.86 9.47
C GLU A 105 6.34 -4.88 8.34
N ASP A 106 5.42 -5.85 8.23
CA ASP A 106 5.35 -6.75 7.08
C ASP A 106 4.87 -5.97 5.84
N ILE A 107 5.77 -5.79 4.88
CA ILE A 107 5.55 -5.07 3.63
C ILE A 107 5.36 -6.00 2.44
N SER A 108 5.26 -7.31 2.65
CA SER A 108 5.16 -8.27 1.56
C SER A 108 3.88 -8.12 0.72
N GLY A 109 2.82 -7.56 1.29
CA GLY A 109 1.52 -7.49 0.63
C GLY A 109 0.94 -8.88 0.34
N ASP A 110 1.47 -9.91 1.01
CA ASP A 110 1.07 -11.29 0.84
C ASP A 110 0.11 -11.69 1.97
N TYR A 111 -1.15 -11.85 1.63
CA TYR A 111 -2.25 -12.21 2.53
C TYR A 111 -2.69 -13.67 2.38
N ASN A 112 -1.90 -14.48 1.69
CA ASN A 112 -2.20 -15.91 1.54
C ASN A 112 -1.99 -16.65 2.86
N ASP A 113 -2.82 -17.65 3.11
CA ASP A 113 -2.64 -18.60 4.19
C ASP A 113 -1.70 -19.72 3.74
N TYR A 114 -0.52 -19.79 4.34
CA TYR A 114 0.46 -20.84 4.07
C TYR A 114 0.46 -21.89 5.18
N SER A 115 0.64 -23.14 4.80
CA SER A 115 0.73 -24.27 5.76
C SER A 115 2.01 -24.23 6.61
N GLU A 116 3.04 -23.54 6.12
CA GLU A 116 4.35 -23.45 6.76
C GLU A 116 4.69 -21.98 6.99
N THR A 117 4.73 -21.56 8.26
CA THR A 117 5.17 -20.21 8.66
C THR A 117 6.10 -20.35 9.85
N SER A 118 7.29 -19.78 9.77
CA SER A 118 8.29 -19.84 10.85
C SER A 118 9.25 -18.66 10.80
N ALA A 119 9.85 -18.34 11.97
CA ALA A 119 10.98 -17.44 12.03
C ALA A 119 12.27 -18.26 11.96
N GLN A 120 13.22 -17.85 11.12
CA GLN A 120 14.50 -18.54 10.91
C GLN A 120 15.64 -17.51 10.87
N GLU A 121 16.84 -17.90 11.32
CA GLU A 121 18.05 -17.10 11.14
C GLU A 121 18.64 -17.39 9.76
N ILE A 122 18.57 -16.39 8.85
CA ILE A 122 19.07 -16.50 7.48
C ILE A 122 19.90 -15.28 7.16
N GLY A 123 21.13 -15.45 6.69
CA GLY A 123 22.02 -14.34 6.33
C GLY A 123 22.37 -13.40 7.49
N GLY A 124 22.20 -13.84 8.75
CA GLY A 124 22.41 -13.01 9.95
C GLY A 124 21.22 -12.14 10.33
N HIS A 125 20.07 -12.40 9.75
CA HIS A 125 18.80 -11.74 10.04
C HIS A 125 17.75 -12.74 10.56
N SER A 126 16.91 -12.29 11.48
CA SER A 126 15.71 -13.02 11.88
C SER A 126 14.65 -12.81 10.80
N VAL A 127 14.38 -13.84 10.01
CA VAL A 127 13.52 -13.80 8.81
C VAL A 127 12.25 -14.58 9.09
N THR A 128 11.10 -13.97 8.94
CA THR A 128 9.82 -14.67 8.88
C THR A 128 9.64 -15.23 7.47
N VAL A 129 9.57 -16.56 7.36
CA VAL A 129 9.33 -17.25 6.10
C VAL A 129 7.93 -17.85 6.09
N LYS A 130 7.26 -17.76 4.94
CA LYS A 130 5.92 -18.29 4.68
C LYS A 130 5.99 -19.13 3.40
N GLY A 131 5.38 -20.33 3.41
CA GLY A 131 5.41 -21.18 2.23
C GLY A 131 4.65 -22.48 2.41
N GLU A 132 4.87 -23.40 1.48
CA GLU A 132 4.26 -24.73 1.47
C GLU A 132 5.11 -25.74 0.73
N GLY A 133 4.99 -27.03 1.10
CA GLY A 133 5.70 -28.12 0.44
C GLY A 133 7.22 -28.01 0.52
N GLY A 134 7.76 -27.39 1.57
CA GLY A 134 9.18 -27.17 1.77
C GLY A 134 9.77 -26.04 0.90
N LYS A 135 8.93 -25.25 0.24
CA LYS A 135 9.34 -24.06 -0.51
C LYS A 135 8.91 -22.78 0.20
N ILE A 136 9.78 -21.79 0.18
CA ILE A 136 9.53 -20.45 0.72
C ILE A 136 8.95 -19.58 -0.40
N MET A 137 7.71 -19.14 -0.21
CA MET A 137 7.01 -18.28 -1.17
C MET A 137 7.24 -16.81 -0.83
N THR A 138 7.29 -16.48 0.48
CA THR A 138 7.49 -15.12 0.97
C THR A 138 8.41 -15.13 2.18
N ALA A 139 9.34 -14.19 2.21
CA ALA A 139 10.24 -13.92 3.33
C ALA A 139 10.19 -12.45 3.71
N VAL A 140 10.16 -12.15 5.01
CA VAL A 140 10.11 -10.78 5.54
C VAL A 140 11.12 -10.64 6.68
N TRP A 141 11.89 -9.56 6.68
CA TRP A 141 12.82 -9.23 7.78
C TRP A 141 12.94 -7.72 7.95
N ALA A 142 13.44 -7.29 9.10
CA ALA A 142 13.75 -5.89 9.37
C ALA A 142 15.23 -5.74 9.75
N TYR A 143 15.86 -4.68 9.26
CA TYR A 143 17.24 -4.33 9.58
C TYR A 143 17.50 -2.84 9.30
N GLY A 144 18.28 -2.19 10.20
CA GLY A 144 18.76 -0.83 9.99
C GLY A 144 17.65 0.24 9.92
N GLY A 145 16.46 -0.03 10.47
CA GLY A 145 15.30 0.87 10.41
C GLY A 145 14.44 0.71 9.16
N TYR A 146 14.69 -0.36 8.40
CA TYR A 146 13.92 -0.73 7.22
C TYR A 146 13.36 -2.13 7.33
N SER A 147 12.18 -2.33 6.75
CA SER A 147 11.62 -3.63 6.41
C SER A 147 11.99 -4.02 5.00
N PHE A 148 12.14 -5.32 4.81
CA PHE A 148 12.41 -5.95 3.52
C PHE A 148 11.47 -7.13 3.31
N SER A 149 11.11 -7.38 2.07
CA SER A 149 10.45 -8.63 1.69
C SER A 149 10.91 -9.13 0.32
N VAL A 150 10.92 -10.45 0.20
CA VAL A 150 11.10 -11.16 -1.06
C VAL A 150 9.92 -12.11 -1.22
N SER A 151 9.20 -12.01 -2.32
CA SER A 151 8.13 -12.93 -2.69
C SER A 151 8.42 -13.51 -4.06
N VAL A 152 8.44 -14.86 -4.19
CA VAL A 152 8.71 -15.55 -5.45
C VAL A 152 7.64 -16.61 -5.67
N TYR A 153 6.86 -16.47 -6.73
CA TYR A 153 5.66 -17.30 -6.96
C TYR A 153 5.96 -18.77 -7.28
N SER A 154 7.16 -19.09 -7.77
CA SER A 154 7.63 -20.48 -7.93
C SER A 154 8.21 -21.09 -6.65
N GLY A 155 8.37 -20.26 -5.61
CA GLY A 155 9.00 -20.60 -4.34
C GLY A 155 10.52 -20.78 -4.43
N LEU A 156 11.19 -20.59 -3.30
CA LEU A 156 12.63 -20.68 -3.10
C LEU A 156 12.99 -21.82 -2.16
N THR A 157 14.20 -22.32 -2.29
CA THR A 157 14.87 -23.07 -1.23
C THR A 157 15.49 -22.11 -0.20
N ALA A 158 15.87 -22.61 0.98
CA ALA A 158 16.53 -21.80 1.99
C ALA A 158 17.89 -21.23 1.52
N ASP A 159 18.63 -22.00 0.71
CA ASP A 159 19.93 -21.56 0.17
C ASP A 159 19.76 -20.44 -0.87
N GLU A 160 18.74 -20.52 -1.74
CA GLU A 160 18.41 -19.46 -2.70
C GLU A 160 17.97 -18.19 -1.98
N LEU A 161 17.13 -18.31 -0.94
CA LEU A 161 16.74 -17.16 -0.13
C LEU A 161 17.93 -16.51 0.57
N ALA A 162 18.86 -17.31 1.14
CA ALA A 162 20.05 -16.79 1.79
C ALA A 162 20.94 -15.99 0.83
N ALA A 163 21.06 -16.46 -0.42
CA ALA A 163 21.78 -15.74 -1.47
C ALA A 163 21.11 -14.39 -1.80
N LEU A 164 19.77 -14.38 -1.94
CA LEU A 164 19.02 -13.14 -2.21
C LEU A 164 19.11 -12.13 -1.06
N ILE A 165 19.01 -12.56 0.20
CA ILE A 165 19.13 -11.67 1.37
C ILE A 165 20.51 -10.99 1.41
N ALA A 166 21.56 -11.62 0.93
CA ALA A 166 22.90 -11.02 0.90
C ALA A 166 22.99 -9.85 -0.12
N GLU A 167 22.16 -9.83 -1.14
CA GLU A 167 22.13 -8.81 -2.18
C GLU A 167 21.12 -7.68 -1.88
N VAL A 168 20.03 -8.00 -1.17
CA VAL A 168 18.98 -7.03 -0.81
C VAL A 168 19.43 -6.16 0.37
N LYS A 169 19.48 -4.84 0.15
CA LYS A 169 20.02 -3.88 1.14
C LYS A 169 19.16 -2.62 1.22
#